data_75f1fa8ffd32b6228705850ca17dc03a
#
_entry.id   75f1fa8ffd32b6228705850ca17dc03a
#
_cell.length_a   1.000
_cell.length_b   1.000
_cell.length_c   1.000
_cell.angle_alpha   90.00
_cell.angle_beta   90.00
_cell.angle_gamma   90.00
#
_symmetry.space_group_name_H-M   'P 1'
#
loop_
_entity.id
_entity.type
_entity.pdbx_description
1 polymer ?
#
loop_
_entity_poly.entity_id
_entity_poly.type
_entity_poly.pdbx_seq_one_letter_code
_entity_poly.pdbx_strand_id
1 'polypeptide(L)'
;MATLVERFSEDERFEGVLFADGYDEAFIGLGWRYHDGPVAVYDREKVVEVIMAGGLSFEEALEYFEFNVVGSWVGDRTPVFMVVVDGKKVQDEGIYF
;
A
#
# COMPACT_ATOMS: atom_id res chain seq x y z
N MET A 1 13.82 6.96 13.59
CA MET A 1 13.29 7.50 12.33
C MET A 1 11.86 7.96 12.54
N ALA A 2 11.50 9.07 11.91
CA ALA A 2 10.13 9.55 11.98
C ALA A 2 9.18 8.59 11.23
N THR A 3 7.97 8.43 11.73
CA THR A 3 6.93 7.67 11.03
C THR A 3 6.44 8.46 9.82
N LEU A 4 5.68 7.83 8.94
CA LEU A 4 5.08 8.54 7.81
C LEU A 4 4.16 9.66 8.28
N VAL A 5 3.39 9.41 9.33
CA VAL A 5 2.52 10.43 9.91
C VAL A 5 3.34 11.63 10.36
N GLU A 6 4.43 11.42 11.07
CA GLU A 6 5.30 12.51 11.52
C GLU A 6 5.94 13.27 10.36
N ARG A 7 6.38 12.55 9.32
CA ARG A 7 7.04 13.15 8.17
C ARG A 7 6.13 14.03 7.34
N PHE A 8 4.85 13.68 7.25
CA PHE A 8 3.91 14.35 6.36
C PHE A 8 2.80 15.11 7.10
N SER A 9 2.94 15.30 8.40
CA SER A 9 1.90 15.96 9.22
C SER A 9 1.59 17.39 8.78
N GLU A 10 2.53 18.08 8.17
CA GLU A 10 2.34 19.46 7.72
C GLU A 10 2.00 19.59 6.23
N ASP A 11 1.99 18.50 5.51
CA ASP A 11 1.68 18.50 4.08
C ASP A 11 0.17 18.33 3.91
N GLU A 12 -0.47 19.34 3.35
CA GLU A 12 -1.93 19.37 3.17
C GLU A 12 -2.44 18.20 2.34
N ARG A 13 -1.64 17.67 1.41
CA ARG A 13 -2.04 16.53 0.59
C ARG A 13 -2.27 15.28 1.43
N PHE A 14 -1.66 15.20 2.59
CA PHE A 14 -1.75 14.05 3.48
C PHE A 14 -2.83 14.22 4.54
N GLU A 15 -3.58 15.30 4.51
CA GLU A 15 -4.65 15.53 5.48
C GLU A 15 -5.71 14.42 5.38
N GLY A 16 -5.97 13.77 6.49
CA GLY A 16 -6.95 12.68 6.55
C GLY A 16 -6.48 11.34 5.99
N VAL A 17 -5.25 11.27 5.48
CA VAL A 17 -4.70 10.00 4.96
C VAL A 17 -4.43 9.05 6.12
N LEU A 18 -4.88 7.81 5.98
CA LEU A 18 -4.62 6.75 6.94
C LEU A 18 -3.44 5.91 6.45
N PHE A 19 -2.48 5.67 7.33
CA PHE A 19 -1.31 4.87 7.01
C PHE A 19 -1.44 3.47 7.64
N ALA A 20 -0.92 2.47 6.94
CA ALA A 20 -0.87 1.11 7.46
C ALA A 20 0.34 1.00 8.40
N ASP A 21 0.09 0.87 9.69
CA ASP A 21 1.12 0.80 10.70
C ASP A 21 2.00 -0.44 10.52
N GLY A 22 3.31 -0.23 10.56
CA GLY A 22 4.27 -1.32 10.42
C GLY A 22 4.74 -1.59 8.99
N TYR A 23 4.20 -0.89 7.99
CA TYR A 23 4.53 -1.13 6.58
C TYR A 23 5.12 0.08 5.88
N ASP A 24 5.77 0.97 6.62
CA ASP A 24 6.34 2.20 6.07
C ASP A 24 7.32 1.93 4.93
N GLU A 25 8.07 0.84 5.00
CA GLU A 25 9.03 0.45 3.95
C GLU A 25 8.36 0.20 2.61
N ALA A 26 7.10 -0.17 2.63
CA ALA A 26 6.34 -0.50 1.43
C ALA A 26 5.55 0.69 0.88
N PHE A 27 5.59 1.84 1.55
CA PHE A 27 4.84 3.02 1.13
C PHE A 27 5.38 3.56 -0.20
N ILE A 28 4.48 3.76 -1.16
CA ILE A 28 4.83 4.27 -2.49
C ILE A 28 4.45 5.74 -2.64
N GLY A 29 3.28 6.11 -2.18
CA GLY A 29 2.78 7.46 -2.38
C GLY A 29 1.28 7.56 -2.16
N LEU A 30 0.65 8.53 -2.80
CA LEU A 30 -0.77 8.80 -2.67
C LEU A 30 -1.50 8.44 -3.97
N GLY A 31 -2.74 7.98 -3.83
CA GLY A 31 -3.63 7.74 -4.95
C GLY A 31 -4.96 8.43 -4.71
N TRP A 32 -5.63 8.80 -5.77
CA TRP A 32 -6.95 9.43 -5.70
C TRP A 32 -7.97 8.60 -6.45
N ARG A 33 -9.15 8.49 -5.86
CA ARG A 33 -10.32 8.04 -6.57
C ARG A 33 -11.25 9.23 -6.66
N TYR A 34 -12.06 9.22 -7.63
CA TYR A 34 -13.04 10.22 -8.03
C TYR A 34 -13.34 11.34 -7.02
N HIS A 35 -14.20 11.10 -6.03
CA HIS A 35 -14.56 12.11 -5.03
C HIS A 35 -13.93 11.88 -3.65
N ASP A 36 -13.23 10.77 -3.49
CA ASP A 36 -12.60 10.48 -2.22
C ASP A 36 -11.28 11.24 -2.13
N GLY A 37 -10.88 11.63 -0.96
CA GLY A 37 -9.58 12.25 -0.77
C GLY A 37 -8.46 11.27 -1.08
N PRO A 38 -7.21 11.73 -1.04
CA PRO A 38 -6.07 10.84 -1.32
C PRO A 38 -6.00 9.70 -0.30
N VAL A 39 -5.55 8.54 -0.76
CA VAL A 39 -5.30 7.39 0.08
C VAL A 39 -3.84 6.99 -0.03
N ALA A 40 -3.30 6.38 1.02
CA ALA A 40 -1.94 5.85 0.99
C ALA A 40 -1.89 4.63 0.08
N VAL A 41 -0.86 4.55 -0.76
CA VAL A 41 -0.65 3.41 -1.66
C VAL A 41 0.62 2.69 -1.25
N TYR A 42 0.52 1.37 -1.13
CA TYR A 42 1.62 0.50 -0.72
C TYR A 42 1.93 -0.53 -1.80
N ASP A 43 3.20 -0.91 -1.88
CA ASP A 43 3.64 -2.01 -2.75
C ASP A 43 3.25 -3.33 -2.08
N ARG A 44 2.31 -4.05 -2.67
CA ARG A 44 1.80 -5.31 -2.13
C ARG A 44 2.92 -6.33 -1.88
N GLU A 45 3.84 -6.45 -2.81
CA GLU A 45 4.93 -7.42 -2.68
C GLU A 45 5.88 -7.07 -1.54
N LYS A 46 6.15 -5.80 -1.36
CA LYS A 46 6.96 -5.33 -0.23
C LYS A 46 6.26 -5.59 1.10
N VAL A 47 4.95 -5.39 1.17
CA VAL A 47 4.19 -5.68 2.39
C VAL A 47 4.31 -7.16 2.73
N VAL A 48 4.17 -8.04 1.73
CA VAL A 48 4.32 -9.48 1.94
C VAL A 48 5.73 -9.82 2.43
N GLU A 49 6.77 -9.17 1.86
CA GLU A 49 8.15 -9.37 2.31
C GLU A 49 8.33 -8.98 3.77
N VAL A 50 7.73 -7.86 4.20
CA VAL A 50 7.79 -7.42 5.59
C VAL A 50 7.15 -8.46 6.51
N ILE A 51 6.02 -9.01 6.10
CA ILE A 51 5.33 -10.07 6.87
C ILE A 51 6.20 -11.32 6.96
N MET A 52 6.83 -11.72 5.85
CA MET A 52 7.74 -12.86 5.82
C MET A 52 8.93 -12.68 6.76
N ALA A 53 9.44 -11.46 6.86
CA ALA A 53 10.55 -11.15 7.74
C ALA A 53 10.22 -11.43 9.21
N GLY A 54 8.95 -11.50 9.56
CA GLY A 54 8.50 -11.87 10.89
C GLY A 54 8.51 -13.38 11.16
N GLY A 55 8.91 -14.19 10.18
CA GLY A 55 9.07 -15.64 10.35
C GLY A 55 8.09 -16.50 9.60
N LEU A 56 7.21 -15.93 8.79
CA LEU A 56 6.22 -16.69 8.02
C LEU A 56 6.79 -17.10 6.65
N SER A 57 6.28 -18.24 6.13
CA SER A 57 6.56 -18.62 4.75
C SER A 57 5.80 -17.67 3.81
N PHE A 58 6.12 -17.75 2.52
CA PHE A 58 5.45 -16.94 1.52
C PHE A 58 3.93 -17.19 1.52
N GLU A 59 3.52 -18.45 1.55
CA GLU A 59 2.10 -18.82 1.55
C GLU A 59 1.39 -18.30 2.80
N GLU A 60 2.02 -18.46 3.95
CA GLU A 60 1.48 -17.97 5.21
C GLU A 60 1.39 -16.43 5.22
N ALA A 61 2.40 -15.79 4.65
CA ALA A 61 2.41 -14.32 4.58
C ALA A 61 1.32 -13.78 3.66
N LEU A 62 1.07 -14.44 2.53
CA LEU A 62 -0.03 -14.07 1.63
C LEU A 62 -1.37 -14.21 2.32
N GLU A 63 -1.58 -15.31 3.04
CA GLU A 63 -2.81 -15.53 3.77
C GLU A 63 -3.03 -14.47 4.84
N TYR A 64 -1.98 -14.18 5.61
CA TYR A 64 -2.02 -13.12 6.61
C TYR A 64 -2.36 -11.78 5.96
N PHE A 65 -1.74 -11.45 4.83
CA PHE A 65 -1.97 -10.21 4.11
C PHE A 65 -3.43 -10.07 3.70
N GLU A 66 -4.00 -11.11 3.12
CA GLU A 66 -5.38 -11.05 2.64
C GLU A 66 -6.40 -10.93 3.76
N PHE A 67 -6.20 -11.63 4.87
CA PHE A 67 -7.16 -11.61 5.97
C PHE A 67 -6.98 -10.46 6.93
N ASN A 68 -5.76 -10.03 7.18
CA ASN A 68 -5.48 -9.06 8.23
C ASN A 68 -5.05 -7.68 7.74
N VAL A 69 -4.63 -7.58 6.50
CA VAL A 69 -4.18 -6.31 5.93
C VAL A 69 -5.17 -5.80 4.89
N VAL A 70 -5.37 -6.52 3.80
CA VAL A 70 -6.31 -6.11 2.74
C VAL A 70 -7.74 -6.15 3.25
N GLY A 71 -8.07 -7.14 4.07
CA GLY A 71 -9.42 -7.31 4.60
C GLY A 71 -9.85 -6.28 5.62
N SER A 72 -8.92 -5.43 6.07
CA SER A 72 -9.22 -4.42 7.10
C SER A 72 -9.74 -3.14 6.48
N TRP A 73 -11.05 -3.03 6.39
CA TRP A 73 -11.70 -1.80 5.91
C TRP A 73 -11.80 -0.79 7.06
N VAL A 74 -11.28 0.42 6.83
CA VAL A 74 -11.31 1.49 7.83
C VAL A 74 -11.95 2.78 7.28
N GLY A 75 -12.83 2.64 6.30
CA GLY A 75 -13.54 3.77 5.70
C GLY A 75 -13.02 4.12 4.31
N ASP A 76 -13.46 5.26 3.80
CA ASP A 76 -13.13 5.70 2.43
C ASP A 76 -11.64 6.00 2.22
N ARG A 77 -10.91 6.17 3.29
CA ARG A 77 -9.48 6.45 3.23
C ARG A 77 -8.61 5.22 3.49
N THR A 78 -9.20 4.03 3.41
CA THR A 78 -8.48 2.76 3.56
C THR A 78 -7.33 2.69 2.56
N PRO A 79 -6.10 2.35 3.01
CA PRO A 79 -4.96 2.23 2.12
C PRO A 79 -5.18 1.23 0.99
N VAL A 80 -4.52 1.48 -0.13
CA VAL A 80 -4.57 0.61 -1.32
C VAL A 80 -3.22 -0.11 -1.43
N PHE A 81 -3.29 -1.38 -1.79
CA PHE A 81 -2.11 -2.21 -2.01
C PHE A 81 -2.06 -2.60 -3.47
N MET A 82 -0.96 -2.25 -4.15
CA MET A 82 -0.84 -2.46 -5.58
C MET A 82 0.36 -3.31 -5.94
N VAL A 83 0.24 -4.04 -7.02
CA VAL A 83 1.37 -4.72 -7.66
C VAL A 83 1.96 -3.73 -8.64
N VAL A 84 3.26 -3.43 -8.49
CA VAL A 84 3.95 -2.53 -9.40
C VAL A 84 4.28 -3.31 -10.67
N VAL A 85 3.80 -2.83 -11.80
CA VAL A 85 4.01 -3.48 -13.09
C VAL A 85 4.97 -2.63 -13.91
N ASP A 86 5.96 -3.29 -14.52
CA ASP A 86 6.88 -2.63 -15.44
C ASP A 86 6.09 -2.20 -16.67
N GLY A 87 6.08 -0.89 -16.95
CA GLY A 87 5.35 -0.34 -18.10
C GLY A 87 5.78 -0.94 -19.43
N LYS A 88 7.06 -1.26 -19.58
CA LYS A 88 7.57 -1.90 -20.78
C LYS A 88 6.99 -3.29 -20.97
N LYS A 89 6.89 -4.05 -19.86
CA LYS A 89 6.30 -5.38 -19.89
C LYS A 89 4.83 -5.32 -20.29
N VAL A 90 4.10 -4.34 -19.77
CA VAL A 90 2.69 -4.13 -20.14
C VAL A 90 2.54 -3.85 -21.61
N GLN A 91 3.40 -3.01 -22.19
CA GLN A 91 3.40 -2.71 -23.62
C GLN A 91 3.71 -3.95 -24.46
N ASP A 92 4.68 -4.75 -24.04
CA ASP A 92 5.08 -5.96 -24.76
C ASP A 92 3.94 -6.99 -24.78
N GLU A 93 3.11 -7.00 -23.77
CA GLU A 93 1.95 -7.90 -23.69
C GLU A 93 0.72 -7.32 -24.38
N GLY A 94 0.79 -6.08 -24.87
CA GLY A 94 -0.31 -5.45 -25.56
C GLY A 94 -1.49 -5.09 -24.68
N ILE A 95 -1.26 -4.84 -23.41
CA ILE A 95 -2.31 -4.47 -22.45
C ILE A 95 -2.47 -2.94 -22.44
N TYR A 96 -3.57 -2.49 -23.00
CA TYR A 96 -3.87 -1.05 -23.09
C TYR A 96 -5.27 -0.74 -22.61
N PHE A 97 -5.45 0.50 -22.21
CA PHE A 97 -6.75 1.05 -21.90
C PHE A 97 -7.22 2.00 -22.99
#